data_a807a971c8f359697888e54d6e59ab58
#
_entry.id   a807a971c8f359697888e54d6e59ab58
#
_cell.length_a   1.000
_cell.length_b   1.000
_cell.length_c   1.000
_cell.angle_alpha   90.00
_cell.angle_beta   90.00
_cell.angle_gamma   90.00
#
_symmetry.space_group_name_H-M   'P 1'
#
loop_
_entity.id
_entity.type
_entity.pdbx_description
1 polymer ?
#
loop_
_entity_poly.entity_id
_entity_poly.type
_entity_poly.pdbx_seq_one_letter_code
_entity_poly.pdbx_strand_id
1 'polypeptide(L)'
;STLMFYKGLFDKLDIQAEIFRPTACRYKSAVEPYFLSKMSNANREQMQLLVDSYWNVMAEAVAESRGIELSTLNRLADGLEVSLAQEALDHGMVDGLLFEDQMDDVFREYGAVAKNDGQFEFVTLGQYVSQLNADLKNISSSQIAIVYADGAIVDGEGYGADIYGNTLAAKLAKVRRNDDVKAVVLRVNSPGGSALASDVIWREVELLREKKPVIVSMGSYAASGGYYISCGADAIVADKTTLTGS
;
A
#
# COMPACT_ATOMS: atom_id res chain seq x y z
N SER A 1 0.29 -14.51 8.75
CA SER A 1 0.24 -13.58 9.88
C SER A 1 -0.17 -14.31 11.15
N THR A 2 0.37 -13.91 12.29
CA THR A 2 0.08 -14.51 13.60
C THR A 2 -0.78 -13.54 14.40
N LEU A 3 -1.91 -14.02 14.93
CA LEU A 3 -2.73 -13.27 15.87
C LEU A 3 -2.49 -13.81 17.30
N MET A 4 -2.14 -12.92 18.22
CA MET A 4 -1.98 -13.27 19.63
C MET A 4 -3.24 -12.92 20.40
N PHE A 5 -3.63 -13.79 21.35
CA PHE A 5 -4.78 -13.60 22.23
C PHE A 5 -4.32 -13.50 23.67
N TYR A 6 -4.67 -12.40 24.34
CA TYR A 6 -4.17 -12.04 25.67
C TYR A 6 -5.09 -12.45 26.81
N LYS A 7 -6.31 -12.94 26.50
CA LYS A 7 -7.30 -13.32 27.54
C LYS A 7 -6.70 -14.23 28.60
N GLY A 8 -5.96 -15.28 28.21
CA GLY A 8 -5.36 -16.19 29.18
C GLY A 8 -4.30 -15.55 30.10
N LEU A 9 -3.59 -14.52 29.62
CA LEU A 9 -2.69 -13.72 30.42
C LEU A 9 -3.47 -12.82 31.39
N PHE A 10 -4.50 -12.16 30.91
CA PHE A 10 -5.35 -11.27 31.71
C PHE A 10 -6.04 -12.04 32.82
N ASP A 11 -6.59 -13.23 32.54
CA ASP A 11 -7.19 -14.10 33.55
C ASP A 11 -6.19 -14.49 34.65
N LYS A 12 -4.91 -14.69 34.32
CA LYS A 12 -3.86 -15.01 35.30
C LYS A 12 -3.43 -13.81 36.15
N LEU A 13 -3.55 -12.61 35.61
CA LEU A 13 -3.17 -11.37 36.26
C LEU A 13 -4.35 -10.67 36.95
N ASP A 14 -5.54 -11.31 36.95
CA ASP A 14 -6.81 -10.74 37.46
C ASP A 14 -7.13 -9.37 36.78
N ILE A 15 -6.83 -9.27 35.46
CA ILE A 15 -7.15 -8.07 34.68
C ILE A 15 -8.45 -8.31 33.94
N GLN A 16 -9.43 -7.45 34.16
CA GLN A 16 -10.70 -7.43 33.46
C GLN A 16 -10.68 -6.41 32.32
N ALA A 17 -10.79 -6.88 31.06
CA ALA A 17 -10.91 -6.00 29.90
C ALA A 17 -12.37 -5.63 29.64
N GLU A 18 -12.70 -4.35 29.64
CA GLU A 18 -14.01 -3.83 29.25
C GLU A 18 -14.02 -3.51 27.75
N ILE A 19 -14.94 -4.14 27.01
CA ILE A 19 -14.98 -4.04 25.54
C ILE A 19 -16.21 -3.28 25.09
N PHE A 20 -15.98 -2.19 24.37
CA PHE A 20 -17.01 -1.39 23.72
C PHE A 20 -17.00 -1.64 22.22
N ARG A 21 -17.91 -2.49 21.75
CA ARG A 21 -18.08 -2.81 20.32
C ARG A 21 -19.58 -2.84 20.00
N PRO A 22 -20.05 -2.11 18.96
CA PRO A 22 -21.43 -2.21 18.51
C PRO A 22 -21.81 -3.65 18.15
N THR A 23 -22.92 -4.13 18.62
CA THR A 23 -23.36 -5.54 18.44
C THR A 23 -23.52 -5.91 16.97
N ALA A 24 -23.93 -4.98 16.11
CA ALA A 24 -24.08 -5.19 14.69
C ALA A 24 -22.75 -5.32 13.91
N CYS A 25 -21.63 -4.90 14.52
CA CYS A 25 -20.32 -4.85 13.86
C CYS A 25 -19.51 -6.14 14.10
N ARG A 26 -20.04 -7.30 13.69
CA ARG A 26 -19.41 -8.61 13.92
C ARG A 26 -17.99 -8.78 13.34
N TYR A 27 -17.68 -8.05 12.27
CA TYR A 27 -16.36 -8.09 11.63
C TYR A 27 -15.33 -7.11 12.21
N LYS A 28 -15.71 -6.25 13.18
CA LYS A 28 -14.75 -5.44 13.91
C LYS A 28 -14.02 -6.28 14.96
N SER A 29 -12.99 -6.98 14.53
CA SER A 29 -12.30 -8.02 15.29
C SER A 29 -11.06 -7.52 16.06
N ALA A 30 -10.66 -6.25 15.94
CA ALA A 30 -9.46 -5.70 16.56
C ALA A 30 -9.40 -5.85 18.09
N VAL A 31 -10.56 -5.90 18.74
CA VAL A 31 -10.66 -6.07 20.22
C VAL A 31 -10.75 -7.52 20.67
N GLU A 32 -10.93 -8.49 19.77
CA GLU A 32 -11.07 -9.91 20.11
C GLU A 32 -9.88 -10.48 20.91
N PRO A 33 -8.63 -10.10 20.64
CA PRO A 33 -7.48 -10.57 21.41
C PRO A 33 -7.57 -10.33 22.92
N TYR A 34 -8.33 -9.36 23.36
CA TYR A 34 -8.41 -8.99 24.78
C TYR A 34 -9.48 -9.76 25.56
N PHE A 35 -10.49 -10.34 24.87
CA PHE A 35 -11.60 -11.02 25.56
C PHE A 35 -11.90 -12.43 25.05
N LEU A 36 -11.33 -12.83 23.91
CA LEU A 36 -11.42 -14.18 23.39
C LEU A 36 -10.08 -14.92 23.50
N SER A 37 -10.14 -16.25 23.54
CA SER A 37 -8.96 -17.13 23.53
C SER A 37 -8.56 -17.60 22.12
N LYS A 38 -9.40 -17.33 21.11
CA LYS A 38 -9.23 -17.67 19.71
C LYS A 38 -10.09 -16.79 18.83
N MET A 39 -9.80 -16.75 17.52
CA MET A 39 -10.61 -16.02 16.54
C MET A 39 -12.07 -16.44 16.57
N SER A 40 -12.96 -15.44 16.47
CA SER A 40 -14.37 -15.70 16.12
C SER A 40 -14.50 -16.23 14.69
N ASN A 41 -15.65 -16.83 14.35
CA ASN A 41 -15.91 -17.29 13.00
C ASN A 41 -15.89 -16.12 12.00
N ALA A 42 -16.44 -14.96 12.36
CA ALA A 42 -16.43 -13.76 11.52
C ALA A 42 -15.01 -13.24 11.27
N ASN A 43 -14.16 -13.24 12.30
CA ASN A 43 -12.75 -12.85 12.15
C ASN A 43 -12.00 -13.84 11.25
N ARG A 44 -12.23 -15.16 11.43
CA ARG A 44 -11.61 -16.18 10.58
C ARG A 44 -12.03 -16.05 9.12
N GLU A 45 -13.32 -15.86 8.85
CA GLU A 45 -13.87 -15.61 7.51
C GLU A 45 -13.19 -14.40 6.84
N GLN A 46 -13.10 -13.28 7.57
CA GLN A 46 -12.47 -12.05 7.09
C GLN A 46 -10.98 -12.24 6.80
N MET A 47 -10.25 -12.88 7.70
CA MET A 47 -8.81 -13.10 7.53
C MET A 47 -8.52 -14.10 6.42
N GLN A 48 -9.35 -15.14 6.26
CA GLN A 48 -9.22 -16.10 5.16
C GLN A 48 -9.42 -15.41 3.82
N LEU A 49 -10.50 -14.62 3.67
CA LEU A 49 -10.78 -13.87 2.45
C LEU A 49 -9.60 -12.92 2.09
N LEU A 50 -9.04 -12.25 3.10
CA LEU A 50 -7.89 -11.37 2.90
C LEU A 50 -6.67 -12.14 2.37
N VAL A 51 -6.30 -13.24 3.04
CA VAL A 51 -5.13 -14.05 2.64
C VAL A 51 -5.33 -14.65 1.25
N ASP A 52 -6.51 -15.19 0.96
CA ASP A 52 -6.82 -15.77 -0.35
C ASP A 52 -6.78 -14.71 -1.46
N SER A 53 -7.27 -13.51 -1.19
CA SER A 53 -7.22 -12.39 -2.15
C SER A 53 -5.79 -11.99 -2.49
N TYR A 54 -4.92 -11.84 -1.49
CA TYR A 54 -3.51 -11.55 -1.71
C TYR A 54 -2.79 -12.67 -2.46
N TRP A 55 -3.01 -13.92 -2.01
CA TRP A 55 -2.40 -15.08 -2.66
C TRP A 55 -2.81 -15.18 -4.13
N ASN A 56 -4.10 -15.10 -4.43
CA ASN A 56 -4.60 -15.23 -5.79
C ASN A 56 -4.01 -14.17 -6.73
N VAL A 57 -3.99 -12.90 -6.33
CA VAL A 57 -3.40 -11.83 -7.15
C VAL A 57 -1.92 -12.07 -7.41
N MET A 58 -1.17 -12.48 -6.38
CA MET A 58 0.27 -12.76 -6.52
C MET A 58 0.52 -14.00 -7.38
N ALA A 59 -0.21 -15.10 -7.11
CA ALA A 59 -0.04 -16.35 -7.84
C ALA A 59 -0.45 -16.23 -9.31
N GLU A 60 -1.53 -15.52 -9.63
CA GLU A 60 -1.94 -15.21 -11.01
C GLU A 60 -0.86 -14.43 -11.76
N ALA A 61 -0.28 -13.39 -11.14
CA ALA A 61 0.78 -12.58 -11.74
C ALA A 61 2.07 -13.40 -11.98
N VAL A 62 2.44 -14.28 -11.04
CA VAL A 62 3.59 -15.18 -11.20
C VAL A 62 3.30 -16.22 -12.29
N ALA A 63 2.11 -16.82 -12.31
CA ALA A 63 1.68 -17.79 -13.32
C ALA A 63 1.81 -17.20 -14.72
N GLU A 64 1.26 -16.01 -14.93
CA GLU A 64 1.33 -15.30 -16.21
C GLU A 64 2.77 -14.94 -16.61
N SER A 65 3.53 -14.36 -15.67
CA SER A 65 4.91 -13.90 -15.94
C SER A 65 5.88 -15.04 -16.21
N ARG A 66 5.70 -16.20 -15.58
CA ARG A 66 6.59 -17.36 -15.65
C ARG A 66 6.09 -18.47 -16.58
N GLY A 67 4.87 -18.37 -17.10
CA GLY A 67 4.26 -19.43 -17.90
C GLY A 67 4.02 -20.73 -17.08
N ILE A 68 3.79 -20.61 -15.78
CA ILE A 68 3.54 -21.74 -14.87
C ILE A 68 2.04 -21.83 -14.63
N GLU A 69 1.48 -23.05 -14.71
CA GLU A 69 0.07 -23.25 -14.40
C GLU A 69 -0.24 -22.89 -12.94
N LEU A 70 -1.31 -22.14 -12.70
CA LEU A 70 -1.73 -21.69 -11.37
C LEU A 70 -1.91 -22.86 -10.38
N SER A 71 -2.44 -23.99 -10.87
CA SER A 71 -2.58 -25.22 -10.08
C SER A 71 -1.24 -25.78 -9.60
N THR A 72 -0.19 -25.62 -10.41
CA THR A 72 1.18 -26.02 -10.03
C THR A 72 1.72 -25.10 -8.94
N LEU A 73 1.55 -23.79 -9.06
CA LEU A 73 1.95 -22.84 -8.01
C LEU A 73 1.25 -23.12 -6.69
N ASN A 74 -0.06 -23.38 -6.73
CA ASN A 74 -0.81 -23.74 -5.52
C ASN A 74 -0.27 -25.03 -4.88
N ARG A 75 0.00 -26.08 -5.67
CA ARG A 75 0.57 -27.33 -5.17
C ARG A 75 1.95 -27.12 -4.55
N LEU A 76 2.82 -26.36 -5.22
CA LEU A 76 4.16 -26.05 -4.69
C LEU A 76 4.11 -25.28 -3.37
N ALA A 77 3.17 -24.35 -3.24
CA ALA A 77 2.97 -23.57 -2.01
C ALA A 77 2.40 -24.44 -0.88
N ASP A 78 1.38 -25.23 -1.16
CA ASP A 78 0.74 -26.10 -0.17
C ASP A 78 1.70 -27.20 0.33
N GLY A 79 2.54 -27.71 -0.56
CA GLY A 79 3.53 -28.74 -0.25
C GLY A 79 4.83 -28.18 0.33
N LEU A 80 5.03 -26.85 0.35
CA LEU A 80 6.32 -26.23 0.67
C LEU A 80 7.48 -26.80 -0.16
N GLU A 81 7.19 -27.09 -1.44
CA GLU A 81 8.11 -27.81 -2.34
C GLU A 81 9.25 -26.93 -2.88
N VAL A 82 9.25 -25.63 -2.59
CA VAL A 82 10.30 -24.69 -2.97
C VAL A 82 10.89 -24.06 -1.71
N SER A 83 11.91 -24.71 -1.18
CA SER A 83 12.64 -24.28 0.03
C SER A 83 14.08 -23.90 -0.27
N LEU A 84 14.64 -24.40 -1.38
CA LEU A 84 16.03 -24.17 -1.81
C LEU A 84 16.04 -23.43 -3.15
N ALA A 85 17.12 -22.69 -3.39
CA ALA A 85 17.31 -21.95 -4.64
C ALA A 85 17.28 -22.88 -5.88
N GLN A 86 17.83 -24.08 -5.78
CA GLN A 86 17.81 -25.06 -6.86
C GLN A 86 16.39 -25.50 -7.22
N GLU A 87 15.53 -25.70 -6.22
CA GLU A 87 14.13 -26.06 -6.44
C GLU A 87 13.36 -24.92 -7.13
N ALA A 88 13.68 -23.66 -6.82
CA ALA A 88 13.13 -22.50 -7.51
C ALA A 88 13.54 -22.48 -9.00
N LEU A 89 14.77 -22.85 -9.32
CA LEU A 89 15.26 -22.97 -10.69
C LEU A 89 14.58 -24.15 -11.41
N ASP A 90 14.50 -25.32 -10.77
CA ASP A 90 13.90 -26.54 -11.34
C ASP A 90 12.42 -26.34 -11.68
N HIS A 91 11.73 -25.49 -10.92
CA HIS A 91 10.33 -25.13 -11.16
C HIS A 91 10.13 -23.86 -12.00
N GLY A 92 11.19 -23.28 -12.57
CA GLY A 92 11.12 -22.12 -13.46
C GLY A 92 10.74 -20.81 -12.75
N MET A 93 10.85 -20.74 -11.43
CA MET A 93 10.54 -19.51 -10.68
C MET A 93 11.62 -18.46 -10.77
N VAL A 94 12.86 -18.86 -11.05
CA VAL A 94 14.01 -18.00 -11.33
C VAL A 94 14.70 -18.43 -12.61
N ASP A 95 15.46 -17.52 -13.24
CA ASP A 95 16.09 -17.76 -14.53
C ASP A 95 17.49 -18.39 -14.42
N GLY A 96 18.11 -18.28 -13.22
CA GLY A 96 19.43 -18.83 -12.97
C GLY A 96 19.85 -18.65 -11.52
N LEU A 97 20.92 -19.32 -11.16
CA LEU A 97 21.55 -19.19 -9.84
C LEU A 97 23.00 -18.72 -10.08
N LEU A 98 23.31 -17.55 -9.55
CA LEU A 98 24.60 -16.90 -9.75
C LEU A 98 25.12 -16.40 -8.39
N PHE A 99 26.44 -16.42 -8.22
CA PHE A 99 27.09 -15.64 -7.19
C PHE A 99 27.26 -14.18 -7.67
N GLU A 100 27.50 -13.29 -6.73
CA GLU A 100 27.62 -11.85 -7.00
C GLU A 100 28.71 -11.53 -8.04
N ASP A 101 29.86 -12.21 -7.97
CA ASP A 101 30.97 -12.05 -8.90
C ASP A 101 30.63 -12.45 -10.36
N GLN A 102 29.65 -13.33 -10.54
CA GLN A 102 29.17 -13.75 -11.85
C GLN A 102 28.17 -12.75 -12.48
N MET A 103 27.64 -11.82 -11.72
CA MET A 103 26.71 -10.79 -12.23
C MET A 103 27.37 -9.86 -13.23
N ASP A 104 28.68 -9.66 -13.15
CA ASP A 104 29.43 -8.84 -14.10
C ASP A 104 29.33 -9.38 -15.53
N ASP A 105 29.32 -10.69 -15.71
CA ASP A 105 29.16 -11.31 -17.02
C ASP A 105 27.75 -11.11 -17.57
N VAL A 106 26.74 -11.21 -16.71
CA VAL A 106 25.35 -10.89 -17.09
C VAL A 106 25.21 -9.44 -17.52
N PHE A 107 25.83 -8.49 -16.79
CA PHE A 107 25.78 -7.08 -17.19
C PHE A 107 26.43 -6.85 -18.56
N ARG A 108 27.55 -7.52 -18.84
CA ARG A 108 28.20 -7.45 -20.17
C ARG A 108 27.31 -8.03 -21.28
N GLU A 109 26.62 -9.14 -20.99
CA GLU A 109 25.69 -9.76 -21.94
C GLU A 109 24.53 -8.82 -22.30
N TYR A 110 24.04 -8.04 -21.32
CA TYR A 110 23.05 -6.98 -21.56
C TYR A 110 23.65 -5.68 -22.11
N GLY A 111 24.91 -5.66 -22.50
CA GLY A 111 25.56 -4.55 -23.17
C GLY A 111 26.15 -3.50 -22.23
N ALA A 112 26.26 -3.77 -20.95
CA ALA A 112 26.91 -2.87 -20.02
C ALA A 112 28.44 -2.86 -20.28
N VAL A 113 29.03 -1.65 -20.24
CA VAL A 113 30.48 -1.47 -20.43
C VAL A 113 31.10 -1.10 -19.10
N ALA A 114 32.08 -1.90 -18.67
CA ALA A 114 32.84 -1.59 -17.46
C ALA A 114 33.77 -0.39 -17.68
N LYS A 115 33.99 0.41 -16.65
CA LYS A 115 35.02 1.45 -16.61
C LYS A 115 36.43 0.84 -16.65
N ASN A 116 37.45 1.68 -16.75
CA ASN A 116 38.86 1.26 -16.79
C ASN A 116 39.31 0.50 -15.53
N ASP A 117 38.61 0.68 -14.42
CA ASP A 117 38.83 -0.04 -13.13
C ASP A 117 38.04 -1.36 -13.02
N GLY A 118 37.29 -1.73 -14.08
CA GLY A 118 36.48 -2.93 -14.12
C GLY A 118 35.10 -2.79 -13.49
N GLN A 119 34.77 -1.63 -12.90
CA GLN A 119 33.45 -1.41 -12.28
C GLN A 119 32.41 -0.94 -13.27
N PHE A 120 31.16 -1.33 -13.04
CA PHE A 120 30.01 -0.80 -13.79
C PHE A 120 29.48 0.46 -13.14
N GLU A 121 29.02 1.39 -13.98
CA GLU A 121 28.31 2.56 -13.53
C GLU A 121 26.81 2.32 -13.57
N PHE A 122 26.16 2.36 -12.42
CA PHE A 122 24.72 2.19 -12.32
C PHE A 122 24.03 3.54 -12.24
N VAL A 123 22.94 3.66 -12.98
CA VAL A 123 22.03 4.81 -12.87
C VAL A 123 20.94 4.46 -11.86
N THR A 124 20.83 5.25 -10.81
CA THR A 124 19.75 5.07 -9.83
C THR A 124 18.39 5.44 -10.45
N LEU A 125 17.31 4.85 -9.94
CA LEU A 125 15.96 5.20 -10.39
C LEU A 125 15.69 6.72 -10.31
N GLY A 126 16.18 7.38 -9.26
CA GLY A 126 16.06 8.84 -9.10
C GLY A 126 16.78 9.63 -10.20
N GLN A 127 17.98 9.23 -10.57
CA GLN A 127 18.72 9.84 -11.69
C GLN A 127 17.99 9.62 -13.02
N TYR A 128 17.49 8.40 -13.27
CA TYR A 128 16.74 8.08 -14.48
C TYR A 128 15.46 8.93 -14.59
N VAL A 129 14.66 9.00 -13.53
CA VAL A 129 13.44 9.81 -13.48
C VAL A 129 13.75 11.30 -13.63
N SER A 130 14.85 11.80 -13.03
CA SER A 130 15.27 13.18 -13.18
C SER A 130 15.63 13.53 -14.63
N GLN A 131 16.27 12.59 -15.35
CA GLN A 131 16.59 12.74 -16.77
C GLN A 131 15.32 12.78 -17.61
N LEU A 132 14.38 11.87 -17.40
CA LEU A 132 13.08 11.87 -18.08
C LEU A 132 12.33 13.19 -17.90
N ASN A 133 12.31 13.72 -16.67
CA ASN A 133 11.64 14.99 -16.36
C ASN A 133 12.34 16.20 -17.00
N ALA A 134 13.65 16.14 -17.24
CA ALA A 134 14.38 17.21 -17.93
C ALA A 134 13.95 17.37 -19.39
N ASP A 135 13.51 16.28 -20.02
CA ASP A 135 13.04 16.27 -21.42
C ASP A 135 11.57 16.71 -21.58
N LEU A 136 10.80 16.76 -20.46
CA LEU A 136 9.38 17.17 -20.43
C LEU A 136 9.19 18.71 -20.38
N LYS A 137 10.04 19.49 -21.02
CA LYS A 137 10.05 20.96 -20.95
C LYS A 137 8.86 21.70 -21.61
N ASN A 138 7.96 21.00 -22.29
CA ASN A 138 6.75 21.60 -22.84
C ASN A 138 5.53 21.33 -21.95
N ILE A 139 5.48 22.02 -20.82
CA ILE A 139 4.36 21.90 -19.90
C ILE A 139 3.25 22.83 -20.40
N SER A 140 2.07 22.29 -20.65
CA SER A 140 0.83 23.04 -20.83
C SER A 140 0.59 23.97 -19.63
N SER A 141 -0.02 25.12 -19.85
CA SER A 141 -0.49 25.99 -18.77
C SER A 141 -1.54 25.33 -17.87
N SER A 142 -2.16 24.25 -18.34
CA SER A 142 -3.12 23.44 -17.58
C SER A 142 -2.40 22.32 -16.85
N GLN A 143 -2.57 22.23 -15.54
CA GLN A 143 -1.89 21.29 -14.65
C GLN A 143 -2.88 20.31 -14.02
N ILE A 144 -2.41 19.10 -13.73
CA ILE A 144 -3.04 18.15 -12.81
C ILE A 144 -2.19 18.12 -11.55
N ALA A 145 -2.78 18.41 -10.41
CA ALA A 145 -2.09 18.32 -9.13
C ALA A 145 -2.16 16.89 -8.58
N ILE A 146 -1.02 16.32 -8.20
CA ILE A 146 -0.96 15.08 -7.41
C ILE A 146 -0.63 15.49 -5.98
N VAL A 147 -1.55 15.19 -5.05
CA VAL A 147 -1.38 15.47 -3.62
C VAL A 147 -1.22 14.14 -2.90
N TYR A 148 -0.13 13.98 -2.18
CA TYR A 148 0.17 12.76 -1.43
C TYR A 148 -0.34 12.88 0.00
N ALA A 149 -1.08 11.84 0.44
CA ALA A 149 -1.52 11.59 1.81
C ALA A 149 -0.95 10.21 2.21
N ASP A 150 0.30 10.20 2.68
CA ASP A 150 1.05 8.99 3.04
C ASP A 150 1.41 9.02 4.53
N GLY A 151 1.09 7.96 5.27
CA GLY A 151 1.34 7.83 6.70
C GLY A 151 0.08 7.85 7.57
N ALA A 152 0.26 7.93 8.90
CA ALA A 152 -0.83 8.04 9.85
C ALA A 152 -1.42 9.46 9.87
N ILE A 153 -2.74 9.56 10.08
CA ILE A 153 -3.42 10.86 10.16
C ILE A 153 -3.37 11.36 11.60
N VAL A 154 -2.77 12.53 11.79
CA VAL A 154 -2.59 13.16 13.12
C VAL A 154 -3.11 14.59 13.13
N ASP A 155 -3.44 15.07 14.32
CA ASP A 155 -3.95 16.42 14.51
C ASP A 155 -2.87 17.50 14.32
N GLY A 156 -3.33 18.69 13.95
CA GLY A 156 -2.51 19.90 13.92
C GLY A 156 -1.68 20.08 12.65
N GLU A 157 -0.58 20.81 12.81
CA GLU A 157 0.36 21.17 11.75
C GLU A 157 1.71 20.49 11.96
N GLY A 158 2.36 20.09 10.89
CA GLY A 158 3.69 19.48 10.95
C GLY A 158 4.20 19.02 9.60
N TYR A 159 5.43 18.46 9.62
CA TYR A 159 6.13 17.91 8.47
C TYR A 159 6.78 16.57 8.90
N GLY A 160 6.84 15.62 8.00
CA GLY A 160 7.45 14.32 8.26
C GLY A 160 6.70 13.17 7.61
N ALA A 161 6.78 12.01 8.23
CA ALA A 161 6.19 10.78 7.71
C ALA A 161 4.67 10.66 7.96
N ASP A 162 4.08 11.55 8.77
CA ASP A 162 2.66 11.54 9.09
C ASP A 162 1.87 12.57 8.29
N ILE A 163 0.56 12.34 8.19
CA ILE A 163 -0.40 13.24 7.56
C ILE A 163 -0.96 14.17 8.64
N TYR A 164 -0.43 15.38 8.73
CA TYR A 164 -0.95 16.41 9.62
C TYR A 164 -2.20 17.05 9.03
N GLY A 165 -3.33 16.97 9.73
CA GLY A 165 -4.65 17.38 9.23
C GLY A 165 -4.68 18.80 8.70
N ASN A 166 -4.22 19.77 9.47
CA ASN A 166 -4.22 21.19 9.08
C ASN A 166 -3.25 21.46 7.92
N THR A 167 -2.09 20.80 7.91
CA THR A 167 -1.11 20.97 6.83
C THR A 167 -1.64 20.45 5.50
N LEU A 168 -2.26 19.25 5.48
CA LEU A 168 -2.81 18.68 4.26
C LEU A 168 -4.02 19.48 3.78
N ALA A 169 -4.93 19.87 4.68
CA ALA A 169 -6.07 20.72 4.36
C ALA A 169 -5.62 22.06 3.74
N ALA A 170 -4.59 22.71 4.30
CA ALA A 170 -4.03 23.93 3.74
C ALA A 170 -3.44 23.73 2.34
N LYS A 171 -2.78 22.60 2.08
CA LYS A 171 -2.28 22.24 0.74
C LYS A 171 -3.43 22.06 -0.25
N LEU A 172 -4.48 21.31 0.11
CA LEU A 172 -5.68 21.13 -0.71
C LEU A 172 -6.37 22.46 -1.00
N ALA A 173 -6.51 23.34 0.01
CA ALA A 173 -7.06 24.69 -0.15
C ALA A 173 -6.23 25.55 -1.12
N LYS A 174 -4.90 25.42 -1.11
CA LYS A 174 -4.03 26.11 -2.08
C LYS A 174 -4.25 25.57 -3.49
N VAL A 175 -4.33 24.27 -3.66
CA VAL A 175 -4.63 23.62 -4.96
C VAL A 175 -6.01 24.03 -5.48
N ARG A 176 -7.01 24.10 -4.60
CA ARG A 176 -8.36 24.56 -4.94
C ARG A 176 -8.41 25.96 -5.53
N ARG A 177 -7.58 26.88 -5.00
CA ARG A 177 -7.51 28.29 -5.42
C ARG A 177 -6.60 28.56 -6.61
N ASN A 178 -5.81 27.55 -7.05
CA ASN A 178 -4.89 27.72 -8.18
C ASN A 178 -5.63 27.44 -9.50
N ASP A 179 -5.88 28.46 -10.31
CA ASP A 179 -6.64 28.33 -11.57
C ASP A 179 -5.88 27.57 -12.67
N ASP A 180 -4.57 27.40 -12.57
CA ASP A 180 -3.78 26.59 -13.51
C ASP A 180 -4.04 25.09 -13.30
N VAL A 181 -4.41 24.68 -12.08
CA VAL A 181 -4.77 23.30 -11.76
C VAL A 181 -6.20 23.00 -12.20
N LYS A 182 -6.36 22.05 -13.12
CA LYS A 182 -7.66 21.70 -13.72
C LYS A 182 -8.29 20.44 -13.10
N ALA A 183 -7.49 19.56 -12.53
CA ALA A 183 -7.93 18.34 -11.84
C ALA A 183 -6.94 17.96 -10.73
N VAL A 184 -7.40 17.13 -9.80
CA VAL A 184 -6.59 16.71 -8.65
C VAL A 184 -6.63 15.19 -8.51
N VAL A 185 -5.47 14.60 -8.30
CA VAL A 185 -5.32 13.21 -7.84
C VAL A 185 -4.86 13.26 -6.38
N LEU A 186 -5.71 12.80 -5.47
CA LEU A 186 -5.34 12.58 -4.07
C LEU A 186 -4.82 11.14 -3.93
N ARG A 187 -3.50 11.00 -3.80
CA ARG A 187 -2.85 9.69 -3.60
C ARG A 187 -2.84 9.37 -2.12
N VAL A 188 -3.64 8.37 -1.71
CA VAL A 188 -3.82 7.99 -0.30
C VAL A 188 -3.12 6.66 -0.03
N ASN A 189 -2.20 6.65 0.93
CA ASN A 189 -1.59 5.46 1.48
C ASN A 189 -1.54 5.57 3.01
N SER A 190 -2.68 5.31 3.67
CA SER A 190 -2.86 5.61 5.09
C SER A 190 -3.69 4.54 5.80
N PRO A 191 -3.23 4.06 6.98
CA PRO A 191 -4.04 3.22 7.85
C PRO A 191 -5.16 4.00 8.57
N GLY A 192 -5.19 5.33 8.41
CA GLY A 192 -6.05 6.23 9.16
C GLY A 192 -5.35 6.89 10.35
N GLY A 193 -6.14 7.29 11.34
CA GLY A 193 -5.65 7.97 12.53
C GLY A 193 -6.73 8.82 13.17
N SER A 194 -6.42 10.09 13.48
CA SER A 194 -7.35 11.03 14.11
C SER A 194 -8.61 11.24 13.27
N ALA A 195 -9.77 11.05 13.88
CA ALA A 195 -11.05 11.33 13.26
C ALA A 195 -11.24 12.83 12.99
N LEU A 196 -10.80 13.70 13.94
CA LEU A 196 -10.87 15.14 13.78
C LEU A 196 -10.03 15.64 12.60
N ALA A 197 -8.78 15.19 12.49
CA ALA A 197 -7.91 15.54 11.38
C ALA A 197 -8.47 15.02 10.03
N SER A 198 -9.04 13.80 10.04
CA SER A 198 -9.68 13.23 8.86
C SER A 198 -10.88 14.06 8.38
N ASP A 199 -11.70 14.55 9.31
CA ASP A 199 -12.85 15.41 9.03
C ASP A 199 -12.41 16.75 8.42
N VAL A 200 -11.38 17.38 8.99
CA VAL A 200 -10.80 18.62 8.47
C VAL A 200 -10.29 18.45 7.04
N ILE A 201 -9.60 17.35 6.74
CA ILE A 201 -9.11 17.05 5.39
C ILE A 201 -10.29 16.75 4.46
N TRP A 202 -11.22 15.89 4.87
CA TRP A 202 -12.41 15.55 4.10
C TRP A 202 -13.20 16.81 3.70
N ARG A 203 -13.38 17.75 4.61
CA ARG A 203 -14.06 19.02 4.30
C ARG A 203 -13.37 19.77 3.16
N GLU A 204 -12.06 19.83 3.12
CA GLU A 204 -11.33 20.46 2.01
C GLU A 204 -11.44 19.65 0.71
N VAL A 205 -11.52 18.32 0.76
CA VAL A 205 -11.79 17.48 -0.41
C VAL A 205 -13.16 17.80 -0.99
N GLU A 206 -14.20 17.93 -0.17
CA GLU A 206 -15.55 18.35 -0.59
C GLU A 206 -15.52 19.73 -1.28
N LEU A 207 -14.89 20.72 -0.65
CA LEU A 207 -14.75 22.06 -1.22
C LEU A 207 -13.95 22.07 -2.53
N LEU A 208 -12.96 21.22 -2.64
CA LEU A 208 -12.13 21.07 -3.84
C LEU A 208 -12.95 20.47 -4.98
N ARG A 209 -13.75 19.42 -4.69
CA ARG A 209 -14.64 18.75 -5.64
C ARG A 209 -15.69 19.70 -6.23
N GLU A 210 -16.18 20.68 -5.47
CA GLU A 210 -17.08 21.71 -6.00
C GLU A 210 -16.45 22.58 -7.12
N LYS A 211 -15.13 22.61 -7.21
CA LYS A 211 -14.36 23.46 -8.12
C LYS A 211 -13.67 22.70 -9.24
N LYS A 212 -13.20 21.50 -8.95
CA LYS A 212 -12.32 20.72 -9.84
C LYS A 212 -12.59 19.22 -9.64
N PRO A 213 -12.47 18.40 -10.69
CA PRO A 213 -12.50 16.95 -10.54
C PRO A 213 -11.45 16.47 -9.55
N VAL A 214 -11.86 15.64 -8.60
CA VAL A 214 -10.99 15.00 -7.60
C VAL A 214 -11.09 13.50 -7.73
N ILE A 215 -9.99 12.87 -8.09
CA ILE A 215 -9.85 11.41 -8.14
C ILE A 215 -8.95 10.96 -6.99
N VAL A 216 -9.41 10.00 -6.21
CA VAL A 216 -8.56 9.33 -5.22
C VAL A 216 -7.88 8.13 -5.87
N SER A 217 -6.57 8.02 -5.67
CA SER A 217 -5.78 6.83 -5.99
C SER A 217 -5.29 6.20 -4.69
N MET A 218 -5.83 5.04 -4.33
CA MET A 218 -5.44 4.34 -3.11
C MET A 218 -4.15 3.55 -3.32
N GLY A 219 -3.28 3.55 -2.29
CA GLY A 219 -2.08 2.73 -2.21
C GLY A 219 -2.36 1.36 -1.61
N SER A 220 -1.38 0.83 -0.86
CA SER A 220 -1.54 -0.43 -0.14
C SER A 220 -2.57 -0.34 0.98
N TYR A 221 -2.70 0.86 1.58
CA TYR A 221 -3.66 1.15 2.65
C TYR A 221 -4.47 2.40 2.33
N ALA A 222 -5.78 2.32 2.53
CA ALA A 222 -6.69 3.47 2.61
C ALA A 222 -7.82 3.10 3.56
N ALA A 223 -7.47 2.90 4.85
CA ALA A 223 -8.38 2.39 5.86
C ALA A 223 -8.74 3.44 6.90
N SER A 224 -9.89 3.28 7.57
CA SER A 224 -10.35 4.18 8.63
C SER A 224 -10.32 5.65 8.16
N GLY A 225 -9.54 6.53 8.80
CA GLY A 225 -9.34 7.92 8.36
C GLY A 225 -8.86 8.05 6.91
N GLY A 226 -8.06 7.10 6.40
CA GLY A 226 -7.63 7.06 5.00
C GLY A 226 -8.80 6.87 4.04
N TYR A 227 -9.78 6.04 4.39
CA TYR A 227 -11.03 5.93 3.63
C TYR A 227 -11.90 7.18 3.80
N TYR A 228 -11.95 7.75 5.03
CA TYR A 228 -12.73 8.94 5.32
C TYR A 228 -12.33 10.12 4.42
N ILE A 229 -11.05 10.42 4.32
CA ILE A 229 -10.58 11.50 3.43
C ILE A 229 -10.78 11.21 1.94
N SER A 230 -11.02 9.94 1.58
CA SER A 230 -11.20 9.48 0.21
C SER A 230 -12.67 9.49 -0.25
N CYS A 231 -13.61 9.26 0.65
CA CYS A 231 -15.01 8.99 0.29
C CYS A 231 -15.76 10.20 -0.28
N GLY A 232 -15.22 11.42 -0.12
CA GLY A 232 -15.76 12.65 -0.71
C GLY A 232 -15.35 12.90 -2.16
N ALA A 233 -14.49 12.10 -2.77
CA ALA A 233 -14.00 12.31 -4.14
C ALA A 233 -15.05 11.96 -5.22
N ASP A 234 -14.84 12.43 -6.46
CA ASP A 234 -15.69 12.08 -7.60
C ASP A 234 -15.52 10.62 -8.02
N ALA A 235 -14.32 10.07 -7.88
CA ALA A 235 -14.05 8.66 -8.13
C ALA A 235 -12.90 8.16 -7.26
N ILE A 236 -12.92 6.87 -6.98
CA ILE A 236 -11.88 6.16 -6.24
C ILE A 236 -11.32 5.03 -7.10
N VAL A 237 -10.01 4.99 -7.24
CA VAL A 237 -9.27 3.91 -7.90
C VAL A 237 -8.46 3.18 -6.84
N ALA A 238 -8.68 1.89 -6.70
CA ALA A 238 -7.97 1.01 -5.78
C ALA A 238 -7.43 -0.21 -6.52
N ASP A 239 -6.32 -0.75 -6.05
CA ASP A 239 -5.82 -2.05 -6.50
C ASP A 239 -6.61 -3.19 -5.83
N LYS A 240 -6.57 -4.38 -6.43
CA LYS A 240 -7.18 -5.59 -5.84
C LYS A 240 -6.62 -5.95 -4.47
N THR A 241 -5.39 -5.49 -4.18
CA THR A 241 -4.68 -5.73 -2.92
C THR A 241 -4.76 -4.56 -1.95
N THR A 242 -5.45 -3.48 -2.28
CA THR A 242 -5.63 -2.35 -1.37
C THR A 242 -6.42 -2.76 -0.13
N LEU A 243 -5.82 -2.59 1.06
CA LEU A 243 -6.52 -2.76 2.32
C LEU A 243 -7.30 -1.48 2.65
N THR A 244 -8.62 -1.54 2.58
CA THR A 244 -9.51 -0.40 2.79
C THR A 244 -10.67 -0.73 3.72
N GLY A 245 -11.44 0.29 4.09
CA GLY A 245 -12.60 0.17 4.97
C GLY A 245 -12.33 0.74 6.36
N SER A 246 -13.14 0.30 7.35
CA SER A 246 -13.14 0.87 8.72
C SER A 246 -12.82 -0.19 9.76
#